data_56cd4a24682a5623778022d533172e15
#
_entry.id   56cd4a24682a5623778022d533172e15
#
_cell.length_a   1.000
_cell.length_b   1.000
_cell.length_c   1.000
_cell.angle_alpha   90.00
_cell.angle_beta   90.00
_cell.angle_gamma   90.00
#
_symmetry.space_group_name_H-M   'P 1'
#
loop_
_entity.id
_entity.type
_entity.pdbx_description
1 polymer ?
#
loop_
_entity_poly.entity_id
_entity_poly.type
_entity_poly.pdbx_seq_one_letter_code
_entity_poly.pdbx_strand_id
1 'polypeptide(L)'
;MIYRNDIRNVAIIAHVDHGKTTLVDALLKQSKIFRENQHVADCVMDSNALEREKGITIMSKNTAINYKGVKINIIDTPGHADFSGEVERVISMADGCLLLVDSVEGPMPQTKFVLQQAMLKGLKPILVINKIDKKEARMEEVIKLTQDLFLELATTSDQLDFPILYASGRNGIAMTELGEEGKNISPILDCILEIVPPPQIAEGTFQMLVTNLDYNSHKGKISIGRIWKGSISPRDYVVCLNADGDTNQYQVDEVFTYMGLSRLNVDKAEAGDIVAITGVDKVSIGDTIADPQNPDALPRIEIGEPTIEMTFGVNTSPFAGREGQYCTTRQLRARLYRELEKNLSLRVQDTRSADTFLVKGRGELHLSILIETMRREGYEFEISKPEAITKVVEGQLMEPVESLIIHTTETNIGILTEMLSNRQAQLTDMYNDGKGNVRLEYKIPTKGLIGFRGQFLTATRGDGVMNTIVLGYEPWKGAITSSRSGVLVASEAGTALAFGIANAQERGDTFIEPNTLVYEGMIVGMHQRMQDIPINICKEKKKTNIRSSTSDISVKLTPAIIFSLEQAIDFINDDELVEVTPENIRLRKKLLSYHDRLRNISSRRKDD
;
A
#
# COMPACT_ATOMS: atom_id res chain seq x y z
N MET A 1 23.99 -24.94 -20.03
CA MET A 1 22.98 -24.39 -19.09
C MET A 1 22.41 -25.57 -18.32
N ILE A 2 22.39 -25.46 -17.01
CA ILE A 2 21.88 -26.51 -16.11
C ILE A 2 20.50 -26.06 -15.59
N TYR A 3 19.54 -26.97 -15.53
CA TYR A 3 18.19 -26.69 -15.07
C TYR A 3 17.86 -27.52 -13.81
N ARG A 4 17.19 -26.88 -12.83
CA ARG A 4 16.70 -27.54 -11.60
C ARG A 4 15.26 -28.03 -11.82
N ASN A 5 15.14 -29.25 -12.33
CA ASN A 5 13.82 -29.84 -12.67
C ASN A 5 12.94 -30.12 -11.44
N ASP A 6 13.52 -30.17 -10.26
CA ASP A 6 12.88 -30.41 -8.96
C ASP A 6 12.28 -29.15 -8.33
N ILE A 7 12.42 -27.96 -8.97
CA ILE A 7 11.90 -26.68 -8.46
C ILE A 7 11.11 -25.94 -9.54
N ARG A 8 10.09 -25.17 -9.11
CA ARG A 8 9.40 -24.14 -9.91
C ARG A 8 9.22 -22.88 -9.04
N ASN A 9 9.51 -21.70 -9.57
CA ASN A 9 9.31 -20.43 -8.90
C ASN A 9 8.23 -19.64 -9.62
N VAL A 10 7.10 -19.39 -8.96
CA VAL A 10 5.90 -18.80 -9.54
C VAL A 10 5.45 -17.60 -8.74
N ALA A 11 5.29 -16.46 -9.41
CA ALA A 11 4.66 -15.27 -8.82
C ALA A 11 3.14 -15.30 -9.07
N ILE A 12 2.34 -14.96 -8.07
CA ILE A 12 0.89 -14.80 -8.25
C ILE A 12 0.57 -13.32 -8.38
N ILE A 13 0.02 -12.96 -9.53
CA ILE A 13 -0.36 -11.62 -9.92
C ILE A 13 -1.88 -11.53 -9.92
N ALA A 14 -2.44 -10.58 -9.17
CA ALA A 14 -3.88 -10.35 -9.15
C ALA A 14 -4.19 -8.91 -8.79
N HIS A 15 -5.33 -8.40 -9.25
CA HIS A 15 -5.92 -7.20 -8.69
C HIS A 15 -6.43 -7.46 -7.26
N VAL A 16 -6.62 -6.39 -6.49
CA VAL A 16 -7.31 -6.45 -5.19
C VAL A 16 -8.68 -7.10 -5.38
N ASP A 17 -9.08 -7.94 -4.46
CA ASP A 17 -10.35 -8.70 -4.47
C ASP A 17 -10.55 -9.72 -5.61
N HIS A 18 -9.61 -9.94 -6.52
CA HIS A 18 -9.70 -11.01 -7.53
C HIS A 18 -9.61 -12.43 -6.94
N GLY A 19 -9.38 -12.55 -5.63
CA GLY A 19 -9.38 -13.82 -4.89
C GLY A 19 -8.02 -14.50 -4.80
N LYS A 20 -6.93 -13.73 -4.87
CA LYS A 20 -5.56 -14.22 -4.75
C LYS A 20 -5.33 -15.03 -3.47
N THR A 21 -5.58 -14.43 -2.31
CA THR A 21 -5.41 -15.09 -1.00
C THR A 21 -6.25 -16.36 -0.90
N THR A 22 -7.50 -16.34 -1.37
CA THR A 22 -8.39 -17.50 -1.38
C THR A 22 -7.87 -18.64 -2.26
N LEU A 23 -7.30 -18.30 -3.43
CA LEU A 23 -6.71 -19.30 -4.33
C LEU A 23 -5.46 -19.94 -3.70
N VAL A 24 -4.57 -19.11 -3.12
CA VAL A 24 -3.36 -19.61 -2.44
C VAL A 24 -3.72 -20.49 -1.25
N ASP A 25 -4.72 -20.11 -0.46
CA ASP A 25 -5.24 -20.94 0.63
C ASP A 25 -5.74 -22.31 0.11
N ALA A 26 -6.45 -22.32 -1.02
CA ALA A 26 -6.92 -23.56 -1.63
C ALA A 26 -5.74 -24.44 -2.11
N LEU A 27 -4.71 -23.84 -2.73
CA LEU A 27 -3.48 -24.54 -3.13
C LEU A 27 -2.77 -25.16 -1.93
N LEU A 28 -2.62 -24.41 -0.83
CA LEU A 28 -1.99 -24.87 0.41
C LEU A 28 -2.81 -25.99 1.09
N LYS A 29 -4.13 -25.84 1.19
CA LYS A 29 -5.01 -26.83 1.82
C LYS A 29 -4.99 -28.17 1.07
N GLN A 30 -5.02 -28.15 -0.26
CA GLN A 30 -5.06 -29.37 -1.07
C GLN A 30 -3.69 -30.02 -1.30
N SER A 31 -2.58 -29.32 -1.09
CA SER A 31 -1.22 -29.87 -1.17
C SER A 31 -0.82 -30.76 0.02
N LYS A 32 -1.75 -31.07 0.95
CA LYS A 32 -1.54 -31.90 2.17
C LYS A 32 -0.43 -31.41 3.10
N ILE A 33 -0.11 -30.12 3.08
CA ILE A 33 0.88 -29.50 3.99
C ILE A 33 0.33 -29.45 5.41
N PHE A 34 -0.99 -29.28 5.57
CA PHE A 34 -1.65 -29.26 6.88
C PHE A 34 -2.07 -30.68 7.30
N ARG A 35 -1.94 -30.99 8.59
CA ARG A 35 -2.44 -32.25 9.14
C ARG A 35 -3.97 -32.29 9.04
N GLU A 36 -4.57 -33.47 8.79
CA GLU A 36 -6.00 -33.65 8.58
C GLU A 36 -6.90 -33.06 9.69
N ASN A 37 -6.37 -32.86 10.90
CA ASN A 37 -7.08 -32.30 12.06
C ASN A 37 -6.64 -30.88 12.44
N GLN A 38 -5.87 -30.19 11.59
CA GLN A 38 -5.42 -28.84 11.87
C GLN A 38 -6.47 -27.84 11.37
N HIS A 39 -7.19 -27.18 12.27
CA HIS A 39 -8.04 -26.03 11.94
C HIS A 39 -7.16 -24.90 11.43
N VAL A 40 -7.19 -24.66 10.13
CA VAL A 40 -6.51 -23.56 9.47
C VAL A 40 -7.53 -22.43 9.31
N ALA A 41 -7.25 -21.26 9.88
CA ALA A 41 -8.08 -20.08 9.67
C ALA A 41 -8.09 -19.71 8.18
N ASP A 42 -9.15 -19.08 7.71
CA ASP A 42 -9.17 -18.52 6.36
C ASP A 42 -8.21 -17.32 6.25
N CYS A 43 -7.72 -17.05 5.04
CA CYS A 43 -6.72 -16.01 4.76
C CYS A 43 -5.38 -16.24 5.51
N VAL A 44 -4.87 -17.48 5.42
CA VAL A 44 -3.64 -17.90 6.13
C VAL A 44 -2.42 -17.05 5.74
N MET A 45 -2.39 -16.58 4.49
CA MET A 45 -1.30 -15.71 3.98
C MET A 45 -1.38 -14.29 4.57
N ASP A 46 -2.57 -13.76 4.88
CA ASP A 46 -2.73 -12.41 5.44
C ASP A 46 -2.49 -12.42 6.95
N SER A 47 -1.23 -12.57 7.36
CA SER A 47 -0.83 -12.68 8.77
C SER A 47 -0.87 -11.33 9.52
N ASN A 48 -0.82 -10.21 8.79
CA ASN A 48 -0.86 -8.87 9.37
C ASN A 48 -2.32 -8.45 9.65
N ALA A 49 -2.58 -7.88 10.83
CA ALA A 49 -3.91 -7.38 11.19
C ALA A 49 -4.41 -6.30 10.22
N LEU A 50 -3.51 -5.44 9.73
CA LEU A 50 -3.84 -4.40 8.74
C LEU A 50 -4.21 -4.97 7.37
N GLU A 51 -3.54 -6.03 6.92
CA GLU A 51 -3.89 -6.71 5.66
C GLU A 51 -5.30 -7.28 5.72
N ARG A 52 -5.66 -7.94 6.84
CA ARG A 52 -7.02 -8.49 7.06
C ARG A 52 -8.09 -7.41 7.14
N GLU A 53 -7.80 -6.30 7.83
CA GLU A 53 -8.73 -5.19 8.01
C GLU A 53 -8.97 -4.43 6.70
N LYS A 54 -7.91 -4.22 5.92
CA LYS A 54 -7.98 -3.50 4.64
C LYS A 54 -8.34 -4.41 3.45
N GLY A 55 -8.27 -5.74 3.61
CA GLY A 55 -8.50 -6.71 2.54
C GLY A 55 -7.45 -6.70 1.44
N ILE A 56 -6.25 -6.17 1.71
CA ILE A 56 -5.17 -6.05 0.71
C ILE A 56 -3.88 -6.69 1.19
N THR A 57 -3.13 -7.30 0.28
CA THR A 57 -1.75 -7.73 0.56
C THR A 57 -0.83 -6.52 0.52
N ILE A 58 -0.13 -6.26 1.63
CA ILE A 58 0.79 -5.14 1.79
C ILE A 58 2.23 -5.58 1.52
N MET A 59 2.62 -6.73 2.10
CA MET A 59 3.97 -7.28 1.98
C MET A 59 3.95 -8.58 1.20
N SER A 60 4.92 -8.75 0.32
CA SER A 60 5.14 -10.02 -0.38
C SER A 60 5.53 -11.13 0.59
N LYS A 61 5.00 -12.32 0.36
CA LYS A 61 5.28 -13.51 1.17
C LYS A 61 5.70 -14.66 0.28
N ASN A 62 6.60 -15.48 0.80
CA ASN A 62 7.05 -16.69 0.14
C ASN A 62 6.45 -17.91 0.85
N THR A 63 5.89 -18.82 0.06
CA THR A 63 5.46 -20.13 0.52
C THR A 63 5.90 -21.19 -0.48
N ALA A 64 5.90 -22.45 -0.10
CA ALA A 64 6.24 -23.53 -1.01
C ALA A 64 5.37 -24.75 -0.76
N ILE A 65 5.05 -25.45 -1.83
CA ILE A 65 4.30 -26.71 -1.80
C ILE A 65 5.11 -27.79 -2.52
N ASN A 66 4.94 -29.04 -2.13
CA ASN A 66 5.49 -30.19 -2.87
C ASN A 66 4.35 -30.85 -3.64
N TYR A 67 4.49 -30.91 -4.96
CA TYR A 67 3.52 -31.53 -5.83
C TYR A 67 4.21 -32.45 -6.83
N LYS A 68 3.84 -33.72 -6.83
CA LYS A 68 4.42 -34.80 -7.70
C LYS A 68 5.97 -34.87 -7.61
N GLY A 69 6.53 -34.57 -6.42
CA GLY A 69 7.98 -34.59 -6.18
C GLY A 69 8.73 -33.33 -6.60
N VAL A 70 8.03 -32.31 -7.10
CA VAL A 70 8.59 -31.01 -7.45
C VAL A 70 8.20 -29.98 -6.39
N LYS A 71 9.17 -29.20 -5.93
CA LYS A 71 8.94 -28.06 -5.03
C LYS A 71 8.46 -26.86 -5.86
N ILE A 72 7.28 -26.36 -5.56
CA ILE A 72 6.74 -25.15 -6.18
C ILE A 72 6.81 -24.03 -5.15
N ASN A 73 7.73 -23.09 -5.35
CA ASN A 73 7.81 -21.84 -4.58
C ASN A 73 6.75 -20.89 -5.14
N ILE A 74 5.88 -20.40 -4.27
CA ILE A 74 4.84 -19.43 -4.59
C ILE A 74 5.19 -18.11 -3.95
N ILE A 75 5.32 -17.07 -4.77
CA ILE A 75 5.63 -15.71 -4.37
C ILE A 75 4.35 -14.90 -4.44
N ASP A 76 3.83 -14.51 -3.28
CA ASP A 76 2.64 -13.67 -3.20
C ASP A 76 3.02 -12.21 -3.42
N THR A 77 2.36 -11.52 -4.38
CA THR A 77 2.66 -10.13 -4.73
C THR A 77 1.54 -9.20 -4.26
N PRO A 78 1.86 -7.99 -3.75
CA PRO A 78 0.85 -6.98 -3.51
C PRO A 78 0.10 -6.61 -4.79
N GLY A 79 -1.21 -6.35 -4.67
CA GLY A 79 -2.05 -5.97 -5.80
C GLY A 79 -2.18 -4.47 -6.01
N HIS A 80 -1.79 -3.62 -5.05
CA HIS A 80 -1.99 -2.17 -5.09
C HIS A 80 -0.78 -1.43 -5.68
N ALA A 81 -1.02 -0.40 -6.50
CA ALA A 81 0.03 0.37 -7.18
C ALA A 81 1.03 1.03 -6.22
N ASP A 82 0.60 1.46 -5.03
CA ASP A 82 1.46 2.06 -4.00
C ASP A 82 2.56 1.11 -3.50
N PHE A 83 2.36 -0.21 -3.69
CA PHE A 83 3.33 -1.26 -3.34
C PHE A 83 4.07 -1.82 -4.56
N SER A 84 4.07 -1.11 -5.68
CA SER A 84 4.76 -1.53 -6.91
C SER A 84 6.24 -1.85 -6.71
N GLY A 85 6.93 -1.18 -5.79
CA GLY A 85 8.31 -1.51 -5.42
C GLY A 85 8.49 -2.89 -4.79
N GLU A 86 7.47 -3.39 -4.06
CA GLU A 86 7.45 -4.78 -3.58
C GLU A 86 7.35 -5.76 -4.75
N VAL A 87 6.46 -5.45 -5.70
CA VAL A 87 6.23 -6.27 -6.90
C VAL A 87 7.51 -6.36 -7.75
N GLU A 88 8.15 -5.21 -8.04
CA GLU A 88 9.40 -5.13 -8.82
C GLU A 88 10.51 -6.02 -8.23
N ARG A 89 10.59 -6.08 -6.88
CA ARG A 89 11.57 -6.89 -6.17
C ARG A 89 11.32 -8.38 -6.32
N VAL A 90 10.10 -8.80 -6.04
CA VAL A 90 9.81 -10.23 -5.88
C VAL A 90 9.60 -10.95 -7.20
N ILE A 91 9.16 -10.24 -8.25
CA ILE A 91 9.06 -10.78 -9.61
C ILE A 91 10.40 -11.29 -10.12
N SER A 92 11.53 -10.68 -9.71
CA SER A 92 12.87 -11.12 -10.10
C SER A 92 13.24 -12.53 -9.62
N MET A 93 12.55 -13.06 -8.60
CA MET A 93 12.79 -14.41 -8.09
C MET A 93 12.01 -15.50 -8.87
N ALA A 94 11.00 -15.12 -9.67
CA ALA A 94 10.11 -16.03 -10.36
C ALA A 94 10.64 -16.43 -11.76
N ASP A 95 10.20 -17.57 -12.25
CA ASP A 95 10.42 -18.07 -13.61
C ASP A 95 9.11 -18.09 -14.43
N GLY A 96 7.96 -18.00 -13.76
CA GLY A 96 6.63 -17.87 -14.36
C GLY A 96 5.68 -17.10 -13.47
N CYS A 97 4.50 -16.75 -14.00
CA CYS A 97 3.48 -16.07 -13.23
C CYS A 97 2.07 -16.62 -13.48
N LEU A 98 1.29 -16.71 -12.39
CA LEU A 98 -0.16 -16.93 -12.45
C LEU A 98 -0.84 -15.56 -12.47
N LEU A 99 -1.47 -15.22 -13.59
CA LEU A 99 -2.30 -14.04 -13.72
C LEU A 99 -3.74 -14.40 -13.34
N LEU A 100 -4.20 -13.91 -12.20
CA LEU A 100 -5.55 -14.16 -11.70
C LEU A 100 -6.48 -13.01 -12.08
N VAL A 101 -7.56 -13.33 -12.81
CA VAL A 101 -8.54 -12.35 -13.28
C VAL A 101 -9.93 -12.76 -12.81
N ASP A 102 -10.70 -11.84 -12.23
CA ASP A 102 -12.10 -12.07 -11.84
C ASP A 102 -12.97 -12.20 -13.09
N SER A 103 -13.82 -13.22 -13.14
CA SER A 103 -14.73 -13.52 -14.26
C SER A 103 -15.80 -12.46 -14.50
N VAL A 104 -16.05 -11.57 -13.54
CA VAL A 104 -17.02 -10.47 -13.62
C VAL A 104 -16.34 -9.15 -13.98
N GLU A 105 -15.26 -8.80 -13.26
CA GLU A 105 -14.58 -7.52 -13.41
C GLU A 105 -13.66 -7.47 -14.63
N GLY A 106 -12.97 -8.59 -14.92
CA GLY A 106 -11.97 -8.64 -15.99
C GLY A 106 -10.61 -8.07 -15.57
N PRO A 107 -9.68 -7.85 -16.52
CA PRO A 107 -8.36 -7.32 -16.22
C PRO A 107 -8.45 -5.84 -15.82
N MET A 108 -7.92 -5.53 -14.65
CA MET A 108 -7.93 -4.20 -14.06
C MET A 108 -6.58 -3.48 -14.28
N PRO A 109 -6.51 -2.13 -14.16
CA PRO A 109 -5.29 -1.37 -14.46
C PRO A 109 -4.06 -1.78 -13.66
N GLN A 110 -4.22 -2.15 -12.41
CA GLN A 110 -3.10 -2.66 -11.59
C GLN A 110 -2.56 -3.99 -12.12
N THR A 111 -3.44 -4.83 -12.65
CA THR A 111 -3.05 -6.07 -13.34
C THR A 111 -2.14 -5.75 -14.53
N LYS A 112 -2.45 -4.70 -15.30
CA LYS A 112 -1.64 -4.23 -16.43
C LYS A 112 -0.21 -3.92 -16.03
N PHE A 113 -0.02 -3.13 -14.95
CA PHE A 113 1.32 -2.76 -14.47
C PHE A 113 2.14 -4.00 -14.06
N VAL A 114 1.57 -4.87 -13.22
CA VAL A 114 2.29 -6.04 -12.71
C VAL A 114 2.58 -7.04 -13.84
N LEU A 115 1.63 -7.23 -14.76
CA LEU A 115 1.82 -8.07 -15.94
C LEU A 115 2.93 -7.51 -16.84
N GLN A 116 2.98 -6.18 -17.06
CA GLN A 116 4.03 -5.54 -17.82
C GLN A 116 5.41 -5.83 -17.23
N GLN A 117 5.56 -5.71 -15.90
CA GLN A 117 6.82 -6.02 -15.22
C GLN A 117 7.19 -7.51 -15.38
N ALA A 118 6.23 -8.41 -15.27
CA ALA A 118 6.44 -9.84 -15.48
C ALA A 118 6.90 -10.14 -16.91
N MET A 119 6.27 -9.52 -17.90
CA MET A 119 6.62 -9.67 -19.33
C MET A 119 8.01 -9.13 -19.64
N LEU A 120 8.39 -7.94 -19.13
CA LEU A 120 9.73 -7.37 -19.30
C LEU A 120 10.82 -8.25 -18.68
N LYS A 121 10.52 -9.01 -17.62
CA LYS A 121 11.43 -9.99 -17.02
C LYS A 121 11.41 -11.35 -17.70
N GLY A 122 10.59 -11.55 -18.74
CA GLY A 122 10.52 -12.79 -19.51
C GLY A 122 9.81 -13.94 -18.81
N LEU A 123 8.97 -13.68 -17.79
CA LEU A 123 8.22 -14.72 -17.10
C LEU A 123 7.19 -15.36 -18.04
N LYS A 124 7.00 -16.69 -17.90
CA LYS A 124 5.95 -17.41 -18.61
C LYS A 124 4.60 -17.22 -17.89
N PRO A 125 3.59 -16.63 -18.55
CA PRO A 125 2.29 -16.39 -17.94
C PRO A 125 1.36 -17.59 -18.05
N ILE A 126 0.53 -17.78 -17.03
CA ILE A 126 -0.62 -18.70 -16.99
C ILE A 126 -1.82 -17.83 -16.58
N LEU A 127 -2.86 -17.79 -17.40
CA LEU A 127 -4.09 -17.06 -17.09
C LEU A 127 -5.06 -17.95 -16.30
N VAL A 128 -5.53 -17.45 -15.16
CA VAL A 128 -6.56 -18.11 -14.35
C VAL A 128 -7.76 -17.19 -14.22
N ILE A 129 -8.87 -17.55 -14.86
CA ILE A 129 -10.16 -16.86 -14.70
C ILE A 129 -10.82 -17.38 -13.43
N ASN A 130 -10.87 -16.57 -12.39
CA ASN A 130 -11.39 -16.93 -11.08
C ASN A 130 -12.83 -16.48 -10.85
N LYS A 131 -13.46 -17.02 -9.81
CA LYS A 131 -14.85 -16.75 -9.40
C LYS A 131 -15.87 -17.13 -10.46
N ILE A 132 -15.64 -18.21 -11.19
CA ILE A 132 -16.56 -18.73 -12.22
C ILE A 132 -17.92 -19.16 -11.65
N ASP A 133 -18.02 -19.29 -10.33
CA ASP A 133 -19.25 -19.60 -9.59
C ASP A 133 -20.21 -18.41 -9.44
N LYS A 134 -19.79 -17.20 -9.80
CA LYS A 134 -20.65 -16.02 -9.78
C LYS A 134 -21.66 -16.06 -10.93
N LYS A 135 -22.90 -15.64 -10.66
CA LYS A 135 -23.97 -15.61 -11.67
C LYS A 135 -23.74 -14.56 -12.77
N GLU A 136 -23.04 -13.51 -12.43
CA GLU A 136 -22.68 -12.39 -13.30
C GLU A 136 -21.42 -12.63 -14.13
N ALA A 137 -20.85 -13.85 -14.08
CA ALA A 137 -19.62 -14.17 -14.80
C ALA A 137 -19.80 -14.03 -16.32
N ARG A 138 -18.86 -13.27 -16.94
CA ARG A 138 -18.81 -12.97 -18.39
C ARG A 138 -17.50 -13.46 -19.01
N MET A 139 -17.26 -14.72 -18.90
CA MET A 139 -15.95 -15.35 -19.17
C MET A 139 -15.41 -15.07 -20.56
N GLU A 140 -16.23 -15.17 -21.63
CA GLU A 140 -15.78 -14.92 -23.01
C GLU A 140 -15.30 -13.48 -23.22
N GLU A 141 -16.01 -12.52 -22.64
CA GLU A 141 -15.65 -11.10 -22.70
C GLU A 141 -14.35 -10.84 -21.92
N VAL A 142 -14.22 -11.40 -20.71
CA VAL A 142 -13.03 -11.26 -19.86
C VAL A 142 -11.80 -11.89 -20.52
N ILE A 143 -11.94 -13.05 -21.17
CA ILE A 143 -10.85 -13.68 -21.92
C ILE A 143 -10.39 -12.74 -23.04
N LYS A 144 -11.33 -12.20 -23.83
CA LYS A 144 -11.01 -11.29 -24.93
C LYS A 144 -10.29 -10.04 -24.43
N LEU A 145 -10.81 -9.38 -23.38
CA LEU A 145 -10.17 -8.21 -22.76
C LEU A 145 -8.76 -8.52 -22.25
N THR A 146 -8.56 -9.73 -21.71
CA THR A 146 -7.25 -10.15 -21.23
C THR A 146 -6.30 -10.45 -22.39
N GLN A 147 -6.78 -11.08 -23.46
CA GLN A 147 -5.98 -11.28 -24.69
C GLN A 147 -5.58 -9.95 -25.33
N ASP A 148 -6.49 -8.96 -25.41
CA ASP A 148 -6.19 -7.62 -25.90
C ASP A 148 -5.10 -6.94 -25.04
N LEU A 149 -5.16 -7.12 -23.72
CA LEU A 149 -4.12 -6.64 -22.80
C LEU A 149 -2.75 -7.32 -23.05
N PHE A 150 -2.75 -8.63 -23.30
CA PHE A 150 -1.51 -9.33 -23.67
C PHE A 150 -0.93 -8.85 -24.99
N LEU A 151 -1.78 -8.62 -25.99
CA LEU A 151 -1.35 -8.06 -27.28
C LEU A 151 -0.71 -6.67 -27.14
N GLU A 152 -1.21 -5.86 -26.22
CA GLU A 152 -0.64 -4.53 -25.92
C GLU A 152 0.73 -4.62 -25.22
N LEU A 153 0.93 -5.59 -24.33
CA LEU A 153 2.08 -5.67 -23.44
C LEU A 153 3.18 -6.64 -23.90
N ALA A 154 2.87 -7.60 -24.75
CA ALA A 154 3.82 -8.61 -25.19
C ALA A 154 4.97 -8.00 -25.98
N THR A 155 6.19 -8.39 -25.62
CA THR A 155 7.43 -8.00 -26.31
C THR A 155 7.92 -9.09 -27.28
N THR A 156 7.44 -10.31 -27.12
CA THR A 156 7.76 -11.49 -27.95
C THR A 156 6.50 -12.29 -28.26
N SER A 157 6.48 -13.01 -29.39
CA SER A 157 5.37 -13.88 -29.80
C SER A 157 5.08 -14.98 -28.79
N ASP A 158 6.12 -15.52 -28.14
CA ASP A 158 6.01 -16.60 -27.16
C ASP A 158 5.22 -16.21 -25.91
N GLN A 159 5.07 -14.90 -25.65
CA GLN A 159 4.28 -14.40 -24.53
C GLN A 159 2.78 -14.35 -24.82
N LEU A 160 2.40 -14.50 -26.09
CA LEU A 160 0.99 -14.59 -26.51
C LEU A 160 0.45 -16.02 -26.49
N ASP A 161 1.34 -17.01 -26.36
CA ASP A 161 0.97 -18.42 -26.22
C ASP A 161 0.95 -18.78 -24.72
N PHE A 162 -0.20 -18.58 -24.07
CA PHE A 162 -0.40 -18.87 -22.67
C PHE A 162 -1.67 -19.72 -22.44
N PRO A 163 -1.63 -20.69 -21.51
CA PRO A 163 -2.80 -21.47 -21.16
C PRO A 163 -3.83 -20.64 -20.36
N ILE A 164 -5.10 -20.99 -20.54
CA ILE A 164 -6.22 -20.41 -19.81
C ILE A 164 -6.84 -21.49 -18.95
N LEU A 165 -6.96 -21.21 -17.66
CA LEU A 165 -7.61 -22.07 -16.68
C LEU A 165 -8.80 -21.36 -16.05
N TYR A 166 -9.77 -22.11 -15.62
CA TYR A 166 -10.98 -21.62 -14.98
C TYR A 166 -11.00 -22.12 -13.53
N ALA A 167 -11.26 -21.22 -12.57
CA ALA A 167 -11.19 -21.57 -11.16
C ALA A 167 -12.30 -20.94 -10.33
N SER A 168 -12.66 -21.62 -9.25
CA SER A 168 -13.33 -21.03 -8.10
C SER A 168 -12.46 -21.28 -6.87
N GLY A 169 -11.65 -20.29 -6.51
CA GLY A 169 -10.77 -20.37 -5.34
C GLY A 169 -11.55 -20.64 -4.05
N ARG A 170 -12.76 -20.10 -3.92
CA ARG A 170 -13.65 -20.33 -2.77
C ARG A 170 -14.06 -21.80 -2.65
N ASN A 171 -14.40 -22.44 -3.77
CA ASN A 171 -14.81 -23.83 -3.80
C ASN A 171 -13.61 -24.81 -3.90
N GLY A 172 -12.39 -24.28 -4.11
CA GLY A 172 -11.18 -25.09 -4.24
C GLY A 172 -11.16 -25.97 -5.48
N ILE A 173 -11.73 -25.51 -6.59
CA ILE A 173 -11.82 -26.24 -7.87
C ILE A 173 -11.19 -25.45 -9.00
N ALA A 174 -10.61 -26.19 -9.96
CA ALA A 174 -10.11 -25.63 -11.22
C ALA A 174 -10.37 -26.63 -12.36
N MET A 175 -10.42 -26.11 -13.60
CA MET A 175 -10.64 -26.87 -14.82
C MET A 175 -9.90 -26.25 -15.99
N THR A 176 -9.61 -27.05 -17.00
CA THR A 176 -8.93 -26.63 -18.24
C THR A 176 -9.93 -26.17 -19.29
N GLU A 177 -11.13 -26.75 -19.32
CA GLU A 177 -12.20 -26.40 -20.25
C GLU A 177 -13.48 -26.03 -19.51
N LEU A 178 -14.25 -25.10 -20.07
CA LEU A 178 -15.57 -24.76 -19.53
C LEU A 178 -16.56 -25.90 -19.75
N GLY A 179 -17.22 -26.30 -18.67
CA GLY A 179 -18.19 -27.38 -18.69
C GLY A 179 -17.65 -28.70 -18.14
N GLU A 180 -16.37 -28.81 -17.84
CA GLU A 180 -15.83 -29.91 -17.06
C GLU A 180 -16.31 -29.88 -15.61
N GLU A 181 -16.45 -31.03 -14.98
CA GLU A 181 -16.73 -31.13 -13.55
C GLU A 181 -15.44 -30.90 -12.76
N GLY A 182 -15.24 -29.65 -12.24
CA GLY A 182 -14.07 -29.30 -11.42
C GLY A 182 -14.09 -30.09 -10.10
N LYS A 183 -13.07 -30.91 -9.86
CA LYS A 183 -12.96 -31.77 -8.67
C LYS A 183 -12.04 -31.19 -7.60
N ASN A 184 -10.98 -30.54 -8.00
CA ASN A 184 -9.95 -30.00 -7.11
C ASN A 184 -9.15 -28.91 -7.84
N ILE A 185 -8.10 -28.39 -7.20
CA ILE A 185 -7.22 -27.32 -7.74
C ILE A 185 -6.01 -27.88 -8.53
N SER A 186 -5.87 -29.22 -8.64
CA SER A 186 -4.71 -29.84 -9.29
C SER A 186 -4.45 -29.38 -10.73
N PRO A 187 -5.47 -29.03 -11.58
CA PRO A 187 -5.20 -28.55 -12.92
C PRO A 187 -4.27 -27.31 -12.96
N ILE A 188 -4.33 -26.44 -11.95
CA ILE A 188 -3.41 -25.29 -11.85
C ILE A 188 -1.99 -25.78 -11.57
N LEU A 189 -1.82 -26.72 -10.64
CA LEU A 189 -0.51 -27.28 -10.30
C LEU A 189 0.11 -28.06 -11.46
N ASP A 190 -0.70 -28.82 -12.19
CA ASP A 190 -0.24 -29.53 -13.38
C ASP A 190 0.22 -28.58 -14.48
N CYS A 191 -0.55 -27.53 -14.74
CA CYS A 191 -0.20 -26.48 -15.69
C CYS A 191 1.10 -25.74 -15.28
N ILE A 192 1.31 -25.47 -13.98
CA ILE A 192 2.56 -24.88 -13.49
C ILE A 192 3.76 -25.78 -13.83
N LEU A 193 3.64 -27.10 -13.60
CA LEU A 193 4.74 -28.03 -13.89
C LEU A 193 5.05 -28.13 -15.38
N GLU A 194 4.05 -27.99 -16.25
CA GLU A 194 4.17 -28.08 -17.70
C GLU A 194 4.73 -26.79 -18.32
N ILE A 195 4.20 -25.63 -17.93
CA ILE A 195 4.43 -24.35 -18.60
C ILE A 195 5.59 -23.56 -17.98
N VAL A 196 5.67 -23.52 -16.65
CA VAL A 196 6.72 -22.76 -15.98
C VAL A 196 8.05 -23.48 -16.13
N PRO A 197 9.08 -22.84 -16.73
CA PRO A 197 10.37 -23.49 -16.89
C PRO A 197 11.02 -23.75 -15.52
N PRO A 198 11.81 -24.82 -15.41
CA PRO A 198 12.65 -25.01 -14.23
C PRO A 198 13.68 -23.89 -14.13
N PRO A 199 14.09 -23.50 -12.92
CA PRO A 199 15.11 -22.48 -12.73
C PRO A 199 16.38 -22.79 -13.49
N GLN A 200 16.81 -21.85 -14.33
CA GLN A 200 18.13 -21.90 -14.95
C GLN A 200 19.19 -21.52 -13.91
N ILE A 201 20.20 -22.35 -13.75
CA ILE A 201 21.31 -22.10 -12.83
C ILE A 201 22.62 -21.97 -13.62
N ALA A 202 23.50 -21.11 -13.13
CA ALA A 202 24.86 -20.97 -13.62
C ALA A 202 25.81 -21.74 -12.68
N GLU A 203 26.86 -22.36 -13.27
CA GLU A 203 27.96 -22.92 -12.50
C GLU A 203 28.77 -21.79 -11.84
N GLY A 204 29.24 -22.02 -10.63
CA GLY A 204 30.08 -21.08 -9.91
C GLY A 204 29.91 -21.18 -8.41
N THR A 205 30.60 -20.27 -7.72
CA THR A 205 30.52 -20.09 -6.27
C THR A 205 29.19 -19.48 -5.86
N PHE A 206 28.86 -19.54 -4.57
CA PHE A 206 27.61 -19.06 -4.02
C PHE A 206 27.34 -17.58 -4.37
N GLN A 207 26.12 -17.31 -4.85
CA GLN A 207 25.64 -15.96 -5.15
C GLN A 207 24.12 -15.87 -4.94
N MET A 208 23.68 -14.94 -4.13
CA MET A 208 22.27 -14.68 -3.79
C MET A 208 21.98 -13.18 -3.82
N LEU A 209 20.90 -12.77 -4.51
CA LEU A 209 20.38 -11.40 -4.44
C LEU A 209 19.37 -11.31 -3.30
N VAL A 210 19.56 -10.34 -2.41
CA VAL A 210 18.63 -10.08 -1.30
C VAL A 210 17.43 -9.30 -1.82
N THR A 211 16.29 -9.93 -1.83
CA THR A 211 15.03 -9.35 -2.35
C THR A 211 14.07 -8.92 -1.24
N ASN A 212 14.20 -9.52 -0.05
CA ASN A 212 13.40 -9.17 1.10
C ASN A 212 14.20 -9.31 2.39
N LEU A 213 13.79 -8.58 3.43
CA LEU A 213 14.36 -8.65 4.77
C LEU A 213 13.26 -8.87 5.79
N ASP A 214 13.54 -9.75 6.75
CA ASP A 214 12.71 -9.96 7.92
C ASP A 214 13.56 -9.81 9.19
N TYR A 215 12.93 -9.74 10.34
CA TYR A 215 13.62 -9.59 11.61
C TYR A 215 12.98 -10.49 12.67
N ASN A 216 13.81 -11.20 13.37
CA ASN A 216 13.41 -11.99 14.52
C ASN A 216 14.19 -11.52 15.76
N SER A 217 13.52 -11.32 16.90
CA SER A 217 14.14 -10.81 18.12
C SER A 217 15.29 -11.69 18.65
N HIS A 218 15.28 -12.98 18.33
CA HIS A 218 16.29 -13.94 18.78
C HIS A 218 17.37 -14.23 17.72
N LYS A 219 17.00 -14.16 16.43
CA LYS A 219 17.87 -14.54 15.31
C LYS A 219 18.45 -13.33 14.56
N GLY A 220 18.04 -12.13 14.93
CA GLY A 220 18.44 -10.90 14.26
C GLY A 220 17.80 -10.73 12.87
N LYS A 221 18.56 -10.17 11.96
CA LYS A 221 18.15 -9.89 10.59
C LYS A 221 18.15 -11.18 9.75
N ILE A 222 17.13 -11.37 8.95
CA ILE A 222 16.93 -12.53 8.07
C ILE A 222 16.91 -12.05 6.63
N SER A 223 17.88 -12.46 5.84
CA SER A 223 18.00 -12.11 4.41
C SER A 223 17.31 -13.16 3.56
N ILE A 224 16.37 -12.72 2.73
CA ILE A 224 15.55 -13.59 1.86
C ILE A 224 15.87 -13.30 0.40
N GLY A 225 16.11 -14.35 -0.38
CA GLY A 225 16.40 -14.20 -1.79
C GLY A 225 16.50 -15.53 -2.53
N ARG A 226 16.67 -15.44 -3.84
CA ARG A 226 16.94 -16.59 -4.72
C ARG A 226 18.45 -16.81 -4.84
N ILE A 227 18.88 -18.05 -4.70
CA ILE A 227 20.26 -18.45 -5.00
C ILE A 227 20.39 -18.56 -6.53
N TRP A 228 21.31 -17.78 -7.11
CA TRP A 228 21.56 -17.78 -8.55
C TRP A 228 22.66 -18.75 -8.96
N LYS A 229 23.69 -18.91 -8.13
CA LYS A 229 24.81 -19.82 -8.38
C LYS A 229 25.20 -20.53 -7.08
N GLY A 230 25.80 -21.70 -7.21
CA GLY A 230 26.41 -22.45 -6.13
C GLY A 230 25.45 -22.98 -5.09
N SER A 231 25.93 -23.09 -3.88
CA SER A 231 25.18 -23.59 -2.71
C SER A 231 25.67 -22.92 -1.44
N ILE A 232 24.85 -22.95 -0.38
CA ILE A 232 25.14 -22.39 0.92
C ILE A 232 24.76 -23.38 2.02
N SER A 233 25.58 -23.42 3.06
CA SER A 233 25.36 -24.23 4.27
C SER A 233 25.54 -23.36 5.52
N PRO A 234 24.96 -23.75 6.67
CA PRO A 234 25.28 -23.11 7.94
C PRO A 234 26.78 -23.14 8.21
N ARG A 235 27.30 -22.04 8.77
CA ARG A 235 28.73 -21.78 9.07
C ARG A 235 29.61 -21.45 7.86
N ASP A 236 29.07 -21.41 6.62
CA ASP A 236 29.82 -20.90 5.49
C ASP A 236 30.15 -19.42 5.68
N TYR A 237 31.31 -19.00 5.16
CA TYR A 237 31.68 -17.59 5.11
C TYR A 237 31.18 -16.96 3.83
N VAL A 238 30.60 -15.79 3.95
CA VAL A 238 30.04 -15.01 2.85
C VAL A 238 30.48 -13.56 2.93
N VAL A 239 30.44 -12.84 1.81
CA VAL A 239 30.60 -11.38 1.74
C VAL A 239 29.29 -10.76 1.31
N CYS A 240 28.96 -9.62 1.89
CA CYS A 240 27.86 -8.76 1.45
C CYS A 240 28.41 -7.62 0.61
N LEU A 241 27.96 -7.55 -0.63
CA LEU A 241 28.32 -6.51 -1.61
C LEU A 241 27.20 -5.47 -1.62
N ASN A 242 27.47 -4.30 -1.06
CA ASN A 242 26.50 -3.21 -0.94
C ASN A 242 26.60 -2.17 -2.09
N ALA A 243 25.78 -1.10 -2.03
CA ALA A 243 25.76 -0.02 -3.03
C ALA A 243 27.06 0.75 -3.11
N ASP A 244 27.70 0.91 -1.98
CA ASP A 244 28.88 1.77 -1.82
C ASP A 244 30.18 1.04 -2.21
N GLY A 245 30.05 -0.26 -2.58
CA GLY A 245 31.18 -1.12 -2.92
C GLY A 245 31.92 -1.68 -1.71
N ASP A 246 31.37 -1.48 -0.50
CA ASP A 246 31.94 -2.06 0.71
C ASP A 246 31.71 -3.56 0.72
N THR A 247 32.72 -4.30 1.11
CA THR A 247 32.68 -5.75 1.29
C THR A 247 32.89 -6.09 2.77
N ASN A 248 31.82 -6.55 3.42
CA ASN A 248 31.93 -7.06 4.79
C ASN A 248 31.76 -8.58 4.77
N GLN A 249 32.64 -9.27 5.47
CA GLN A 249 32.58 -10.73 5.60
C GLN A 249 31.76 -11.13 6.82
N TYR A 250 30.91 -12.14 6.65
CA TYR A 250 30.01 -12.69 7.66
C TYR A 250 30.11 -14.20 7.68
N GLN A 251 29.68 -14.81 8.77
CA GLN A 251 29.44 -16.25 8.85
C GLN A 251 27.95 -16.48 8.90
N VAL A 252 27.44 -17.38 8.08
CA VAL A 252 26.03 -17.77 8.05
C VAL A 252 25.70 -18.61 9.29
N ASP A 253 24.71 -18.20 10.07
CA ASP A 253 24.28 -18.94 11.25
C ASP A 253 23.36 -20.09 10.88
N GLU A 254 22.26 -19.80 10.19
CA GLU A 254 21.23 -20.76 9.79
C GLU A 254 20.78 -20.50 8.36
N VAL A 255 20.41 -21.57 7.67
CA VAL A 255 19.82 -21.56 6.32
C VAL A 255 18.44 -22.17 6.37
N PHE A 256 17.46 -21.48 5.82
CA PHE A 256 16.07 -21.91 5.79
C PHE A 256 15.55 -22.01 4.36
N THR A 257 14.73 -23.00 4.13
CA THR A 257 13.86 -23.11 2.95
C THR A 257 12.40 -22.97 3.35
N TYR A 258 11.51 -22.79 2.39
CA TYR A 258 10.07 -22.68 2.65
C TYR A 258 9.37 -24.02 2.45
N MET A 259 8.40 -24.33 3.35
CA MET A 259 7.46 -25.43 3.19
C MET A 259 6.14 -25.01 3.83
N GLY A 260 5.08 -24.87 3.04
CA GLY A 260 3.90 -24.15 3.46
C GLY A 260 4.26 -22.74 3.89
N LEU A 261 3.72 -22.27 5.00
CA LEU A 261 4.01 -20.96 5.58
C LEU A 261 5.24 -20.96 6.51
N SER A 262 5.81 -22.12 6.78
CA SER A 262 6.92 -22.28 7.72
C SER A 262 8.27 -22.24 7.03
N ARG A 263 9.25 -21.70 7.73
CA ARG A 263 10.67 -21.81 7.37
C ARG A 263 11.25 -23.07 8.02
N LEU A 264 11.79 -23.96 7.20
CA LEU A 264 12.46 -25.17 7.66
C LEU A 264 13.98 -24.95 7.62
N ASN A 265 14.66 -25.25 8.71
CA ASN A 265 16.11 -25.24 8.75
C ASN A 265 16.65 -26.38 7.89
N VAL A 266 17.66 -26.11 7.07
CA VAL A 266 18.29 -27.08 6.17
C VAL A 266 19.80 -27.03 6.30
N ASP A 267 20.45 -28.19 6.13
CA ASP A 267 21.91 -28.30 6.19
C ASP A 267 22.57 -27.73 4.92
N LYS A 268 21.84 -27.66 3.81
CA LYS A 268 22.34 -27.13 2.54
C LYS A 268 21.19 -26.63 1.67
N ALA A 269 21.39 -25.48 1.02
CA ALA A 269 20.52 -24.99 -0.04
C ALA A 269 21.33 -24.72 -1.31
N GLU A 270 20.71 -24.91 -2.48
CA GLU A 270 21.39 -24.86 -3.77
C GLU A 270 20.73 -23.87 -4.73
N ALA A 271 21.46 -23.49 -5.78
CA ALA A 271 20.99 -22.58 -6.82
C ALA A 271 19.61 -22.96 -7.35
N GLY A 272 18.78 -21.95 -7.66
CA GLY A 272 17.40 -22.06 -8.11
C GLY A 272 16.36 -21.99 -6.99
N ASP A 273 16.74 -22.24 -5.73
CA ASP A 273 15.81 -22.18 -4.59
C ASP A 273 15.70 -20.77 -4.00
N ILE A 274 14.56 -20.50 -3.36
CA ILE A 274 14.32 -19.28 -2.57
C ILE A 274 14.56 -19.64 -1.10
N VAL A 275 15.50 -18.92 -0.50
CA VAL A 275 15.98 -19.22 0.85
C VAL A 275 15.94 -18.01 1.76
N ALA A 276 16.03 -18.27 3.06
CA ALA A 276 16.25 -17.25 4.07
C ALA A 276 17.51 -17.61 4.86
N ILE A 277 18.42 -16.66 5.05
CA ILE A 277 19.67 -16.85 5.78
C ILE A 277 19.81 -15.85 6.92
N THR A 278 20.46 -16.26 8.00
CA THR A 278 20.80 -15.42 9.17
C THR A 278 22.31 -15.30 9.34
N GLY A 279 22.77 -14.36 10.16
CA GLY A 279 24.19 -14.12 10.40
C GLY A 279 24.79 -12.99 9.56
N VAL A 280 24.00 -12.32 8.70
CA VAL A 280 24.45 -11.17 7.89
C VAL A 280 23.74 -9.91 8.39
N ASP A 281 24.34 -9.19 9.35
CA ASP A 281 23.68 -8.08 10.04
C ASP A 281 23.56 -6.79 9.22
N LYS A 282 24.64 -6.41 8.52
CA LYS A 282 24.67 -5.20 7.70
C LYS A 282 24.37 -5.54 6.24
N VAL A 283 23.12 -5.83 5.98
CA VAL A 283 22.61 -6.14 4.64
C VAL A 283 21.39 -5.30 4.36
N SER A 284 21.23 -4.88 3.13
CA SER A 284 20.07 -4.15 2.61
C SER A 284 19.44 -4.91 1.45
N ILE A 285 18.19 -4.62 1.16
CA ILE A 285 17.53 -5.17 -0.01
C ILE A 285 18.24 -4.66 -1.28
N GLY A 286 18.49 -5.56 -2.23
CA GLY A 286 19.26 -5.27 -3.45
C GLY A 286 20.75 -5.53 -3.33
N ASP A 287 21.24 -5.85 -2.12
CA ASP A 287 22.62 -6.29 -1.95
C ASP A 287 22.81 -7.73 -2.44
N THR A 288 24.02 -8.06 -2.86
CA THR A 288 24.40 -9.42 -3.23
C THR A 288 25.19 -10.07 -2.09
N ILE A 289 24.76 -11.26 -1.68
CA ILE A 289 25.54 -12.10 -0.77
C ILE A 289 26.26 -13.14 -1.63
N ALA A 290 27.58 -13.17 -1.55
CA ALA A 290 28.44 -14.00 -2.41
C ALA A 290 29.54 -14.70 -1.64
N ASP A 291 30.18 -15.66 -2.32
CA ASP A 291 31.37 -16.35 -1.82
C ASP A 291 32.54 -15.35 -1.68
N PRO A 292 33.27 -15.36 -0.56
CA PRO A 292 34.43 -14.47 -0.36
C PRO A 292 35.56 -14.64 -1.39
N GLN A 293 35.69 -15.81 -2.00
CA GLN A 293 36.76 -16.11 -2.98
C GLN A 293 36.44 -15.53 -4.37
N ASN A 294 35.15 -15.34 -4.65
CA ASN A 294 34.69 -14.78 -5.94
C ASN A 294 33.50 -13.82 -5.73
N PRO A 295 33.75 -12.63 -5.18
CA PRO A 295 32.72 -11.64 -4.86
C PRO A 295 32.22 -10.96 -6.15
N ASP A 296 31.20 -11.56 -6.79
CA ASP A 296 30.56 -11.04 -7.99
C ASP A 296 29.17 -10.48 -7.65
N ALA A 297 28.92 -9.21 -7.98
CA ALA A 297 27.67 -8.55 -7.65
C ALA A 297 26.61 -8.79 -8.73
N LEU A 298 25.39 -9.14 -8.33
CA LEU A 298 24.22 -9.20 -9.22
C LEU A 298 23.72 -7.79 -9.53
N PRO A 299 23.06 -7.60 -10.71
CA PRO A 299 22.40 -6.34 -11.03
C PRO A 299 21.42 -5.96 -9.92
N ARG A 300 21.49 -4.71 -9.49
CA ARG A 300 20.59 -4.19 -8.46
C ARG A 300 19.15 -4.10 -8.95
N ILE A 301 18.23 -4.23 -8.02
CA ILE A 301 16.82 -4.04 -8.28
C ILE A 301 16.56 -2.53 -8.41
N GLU A 302 16.15 -2.10 -9.58
CA GLU A 302 15.69 -0.74 -9.81
C GLU A 302 14.27 -0.60 -9.27
N ILE A 303 14.07 0.34 -8.36
CA ILE A 303 12.77 0.66 -7.78
C ILE A 303 12.40 2.07 -8.19
N GLY A 304 11.19 2.26 -8.69
CA GLY A 304 10.70 3.56 -9.08
C GLY A 304 10.70 4.55 -7.89
N GLU A 305 10.88 5.81 -8.22
CA GLU A 305 11.01 6.89 -7.23
C GLU A 305 9.70 7.19 -6.49
N PRO A 306 9.77 7.70 -5.25
CA PRO A 306 8.59 8.17 -4.53
C PRO A 306 7.96 9.40 -5.23
N THR A 307 6.64 9.50 -5.18
CA THR A 307 5.86 10.57 -5.82
C THR A 307 5.26 11.57 -4.85
N ILE A 308 5.10 11.19 -3.57
CA ILE A 308 4.54 12.06 -2.52
C ILE A 308 5.46 12.12 -1.30
N GLU A 309 5.37 13.23 -0.58
CA GLU A 309 6.10 13.44 0.66
C GLU A 309 5.21 14.04 1.75
N MET A 310 5.53 13.75 3.01
CA MET A 310 4.89 14.29 4.21
C MET A 310 5.92 14.58 5.27
N THR A 311 5.64 15.55 6.13
CA THR A 311 6.45 15.79 7.33
C THR A 311 5.90 14.98 8.50
N PHE A 312 6.78 14.24 9.17
CA PHE A 312 6.52 13.58 10.45
C PHE A 312 7.26 14.33 11.55
N GLY A 313 6.58 14.68 12.61
CA GLY A 313 7.15 15.42 13.74
C GLY A 313 6.76 14.81 15.08
N VAL A 314 7.50 15.11 16.13
CA VAL A 314 7.01 14.82 17.48
C VAL A 314 5.75 15.61 17.75
N ASN A 315 4.80 15.04 18.49
CA ASN A 315 3.59 15.75 18.87
C ASN A 315 3.93 16.96 19.73
N THR A 316 3.60 18.15 19.26
CA THR A 316 3.82 19.44 19.96
C THR A 316 2.54 20.00 20.55
N SER A 317 1.44 19.24 20.57
CA SER A 317 0.17 19.67 21.14
C SER A 317 0.23 19.76 22.68
N PRO A 318 -0.70 20.47 23.32
CA PRO A 318 -0.83 20.48 24.78
C PRO A 318 -1.14 19.11 25.40
N PHE A 319 -1.49 18.11 24.61
CA PHE A 319 -1.75 16.74 25.04
C PHE A 319 -0.58 15.78 24.78
N ALA A 320 0.54 16.30 24.29
CA ALA A 320 1.71 15.48 23.98
C ALA A 320 2.16 14.62 25.17
N GLY A 321 2.48 13.34 24.89
CA GLY A 321 2.98 12.37 25.86
C GLY A 321 1.93 11.82 26.84
N ARG A 322 0.64 12.01 26.58
CA ARG A 322 -0.43 11.48 27.44
C ARG A 322 -0.87 10.08 27.04
N GLU A 323 -0.83 9.75 25.78
CA GLU A 323 -1.41 8.52 25.22
C GLU A 323 -0.36 7.61 24.59
N GLY A 324 0.75 8.18 24.08
CA GLY A 324 1.82 7.43 23.44
C GLY A 324 2.88 6.91 24.41
N GLN A 325 3.35 5.68 24.16
CA GLN A 325 4.51 5.12 24.83
C GLN A 325 5.84 5.69 24.28
N TYR A 326 5.86 5.99 22.98
CA TYR A 326 7.02 6.51 22.25
C TYR A 326 6.71 7.90 21.69
N CYS A 327 7.23 8.95 22.35
CA CYS A 327 6.89 10.35 22.04
C CYS A 327 8.11 11.23 21.77
N THR A 328 9.33 10.66 21.78
CA THR A 328 10.56 11.46 21.65
C THR A 328 11.10 11.45 20.23
N THR A 329 11.78 12.54 19.82
CA THR A 329 12.47 12.66 18.53
C THR A 329 13.39 11.47 18.23
N ARG A 330 14.16 11.04 19.24
CA ARG A 330 15.08 9.90 19.09
C ARG A 330 14.34 8.59 18.77
N GLN A 331 13.21 8.34 19.43
CA GLN A 331 12.40 7.14 19.20
C GLN A 331 11.74 7.18 17.82
N LEU A 332 11.16 8.33 17.46
CA LEU A 332 10.53 8.56 16.14
C LEU A 332 11.56 8.36 15.02
N ARG A 333 12.73 9.01 15.14
CA ARG A 333 13.83 8.86 14.18
C ARG A 333 14.27 7.40 14.03
N ALA A 334 14.54 6.73 15.13
CA ALA A 334 14.97 5.33 15.11
C ALA A 334 13.94 4.41 14.44
N ARG A 335 12.65 4.67 14.66
CA ARG A 335 11.57 3.89 14.03
C ARG A 335 11.47 4.14 12.53
N LEU A 336 11.51 5.41 12.10
CA LEU A 336 11.46 5.76 10.69
C LEU A 336 12.66 5.21 9.90
N TYR A 337 13.87 5.32 10.46
CA TYR A 337 15.07 4.77 9.82
C TYR A 337 15.09 3.24 9.78
N ARG A 338 14.51 2.57 10.78
CA ARG A 338 14.33 1.11 10.76
C ARG A 338 13.38 0.66 9.64
N GLU A 339 12.39 1.49 9.31
CA GLU A 339 11.48 1.19 8.19
C GLU A 339 12.21 1.15 6.86
N LEU A 340 13.22 2.00 6.65
CA LEU A 340 14.03 2.02 5.42
C LEU A 340 14.75 0.69 5.16
N GLU A 341 15.05 -0.09 6.20
CA GLU A 341 15.71 -1.39 6.03
C GLU A 341 14.79 -2.40 5.31
N LYS A 342 13.47 -2.28 5.51
CA LYS A 342 12.47 -3.21 4.96
C LYS A 342 11.76 -2.65 3.72
N ASN A 343 11.73 -1.33 3.57
CA ASN A 343 10.93 -0.65 2.57
C ASN A 343 11.78 0.27 1.69
N LEU A 344 12.21 -0.26 0.55
CA LEU A 344 13.03 0.49 -0.41
C LEU A 344 12.29 1.63 -1.13
N SER A 345 10.96 1.58 -1.16
CA SER A 345 10.13 2.62 -1.77
C SER A 345 9.95 3.84 -0.87
N LEU A 346 10.41 3.76 0.37
CA LEU A 346 10.39 4.85 1.33
C LEU A 346 11.73 5.60 1.34
N ARG A 347 11.67 6.92 1.55
CA ARG A 347 12.86 7.73 1.84
C ARG A 347 12.57 8.58 3.07
N VAL A 348 13.54 8.71 3.96
CA VAL A 348 13.45 9.57 5.14
C VAL A 348 14.63 10.53 5.12
N GLN A 349 14.35 11.80 5.31
CA GLN A 349 15.35 12.88 5.35
C GLN A 349 15.14 13.72 6.61
N ASP A 350 16.23 14.02 7.30
CA ASP A 350 16.20 15.01 8.39
C ASP A 350 15.88 16.38 7.80
N THR A 351 15.01 17.15 8.45
CA THR A 351 14.68 18.52 8.05
C THR A 351 15.60 19.52 8.76
N ARG A 352 15.40 20.81 8.51
CA ARG A 352 16.11 21.87 9.25
C ARG A 352 15.73 21.91 10.74
N SER A 353 14.56 21.42 11.10
CA SER A 353 14.14 21.25 12.49
C SER A 353 14.58 19.88 12.99
N ALA A 354 15.20 19.84 14.17
CA ALA A 354 15.63 18.58 14.78
C ALA A 354 14.47 17.61 15.11
N ASP A 355 13.26 18.13 15.23
CA ASP A 355 12.06 17.40 15.68
C ASP A 355 11.14 16.93 14.55
N THR A 356 11.55 17.16 13.29
CA THR A 356 10.73 16.80 12.12
C THR A 356 11.54 16.06 11.07
N PHE A 357 10.89 15.14 10.36
CA PHE A 357 11.45 14.30 9.32
C PHE A 357 10.59 14.38 8.07
N LEU A 358 11.21 14.51 6.91
CA LEU A 358 10.52 14.43 5.63
C LEU A 358 10.50 12.97 5.18
N VAL A 359 9.30 12.42 5.06
CA VAL A 359 9.08 11.02 4.67
C VAL A 359 8.45 11.01 3.29
N LYS A 360 9.09 10.32 2.34
CA LYS A 360 8.67 10.22 0.94
C LYS A 360 8.22 8.82 0.64
N GLY A 361 7.08 8.68 -0.04
CA GLY A 361 6.48 7.39 -0.40
C GLY A 361 5.88 7.39 -1.81
N ARG A 362 5.43 6.22 -2.27
CA ARG A 362 4.86 6.05 -3.61
C ARG A 362 3.40 6.50 -3.75
N GLY A 363 2.66 6.54 -2.64
CA GLY A 363 1.26 6.92 -2.63
C GLY A 363 0.73 7.17 -1.22
N GLU A 364 -0.50 7.71 -1.14
CA GLU A 364 -1.15 8.04 0.14
C GLU A 364 -1.38 6.79 1.01
N LEU A 365 -1.80 5.68 0.40
CA LEU A 365 -2.03 4.43 1.12
C LEU A 365 -0.73 3.87 1.71
N HIS A 366 0.39 3.99 0.99
CA HIS A 366 1.70 3.56 1.49
C HIS A 366 2.09 4.31 2.77
N LEU A 367 1.94 5.65 2.78
CA LEU A 367 2.23 6.46 3.97
C LEU A 367 1.21 6.26 5.08
N SER A 368 -0.10 6.11 4.76
CA SER A 368 -1.14 5.88 5.78
C SER A 368 -0.96 4.52 6.50
N ILE A 369 -0.48 3.49 5.80
CA ILE A 369 -0.14 2.20 6.42
C ILE A 369 1.04 2.33 7.36
N LEU A 370 2.08 3.08 6.99
CA LEU A 370 3.20 3.37 7.89
C LEU A 370 2.72 4.08 9.16
N ILE A 371 1.89 5.12 9.01
CA ILE A 371 1.34 5.90 10.12
C ILE A 371 0.50 4.99 11.03
N GLU A 372 -0.40 4.18 10.47
CA GLU A 372 -1.26 3.29 11.25
C GLU A 372 -0.45 2.19 11.95
N THR A 373 0.59 1.66 11.31
CA THR A 373 1.50 0.69 11.92
C THR A 373 2.20 1.30 13.13
N MET A 374 2.76 2.49 12.99
CA MET A 374 3.43 3.19 14.09
C MET A 374 2.45 3.54 15.22
N ARG A 375 1.23 3.95 14.89
CA ARG A 375 0.16 4.20 15.85
C ARG A 375 -0.13 2.96 16.71
N ARG A 376 -0.27 1.79 16.09
CA ARG A 376 -0.52 0.50 16.78
C ARG A 376 0.70 0.01 17.59
N GLU A 377 1.89 0.40 17.19
CA GLU A 377 3.12 0.13 17.96
C GLU A 377 3.24 1.01 19.21
N GLY A 378 2.34 1.98 19.43
CA GLY A 378 2.33 2.87 20.59
C GLY A 378 3.07 4.20 20.40
N TYR A 379 3.37 4.59 19.16
CA TYR A 379 3.97 5.88 18.85
C TYR A 379 2.93 7.00 18.87
N GLU A 380 3.36 8.16 19.36
CA GLU A 380 2.63 9.43 19.31
C GLU A 380 3.46 10.45 18.53
N PHE A 381 2.86 11.03 17.49
CA PHE A 381 3.53 11.96 16.57
C PHE A 381 2.51 12.83 15.83
N GLU A 382 3.00 13.81 15.10
CA GLU A 382 2.17 14.64 14.22
C GLU A 382 2.63 14.55 12.76
N ILE A 383 1.68 14.72 11.83
CA ILE A 383 1.94 14.67 10.40
C ILE A 383 1.34 15.88 9.68
N SER A 384 2.01 16.30 8.60
CA SER A 384 1.51 17.32 7.69
C SER A 384 0.61 16.72 6.60
N LYS A 385 -0.04 17.58 5.84
CA LYS A 385 -0.68 17.19 4.58
C LYS A 385 0.36 16.59 3.61
N PRO A 386 -0.01 15.55 2.86
CA PRO A 386 0.85 15.04 1.79
C PRO A 386 1.00 16.07 0.65
N GLU A 387 2.19 16.13 0.07
CA GLU A 387 2.52 16.97 -1.07
C GLU A 387 3.14 16.14 -2.19
N ALA A 388 2.90 16.51 -3.45
CA ALA A 388 3.55 15.85 -4.59
C ALA A 388 5.00 16.31 -4.72
N ILE A 389 5.91 15.36 -4.93
CA ILE A 389 7.35 15.65 -5.06
C ILE A 389 7.62 16.27 -6.43
N THR A 390 8.08 17.51 -6.44
CA THR A 390 8.50 18.20 -7.65
C THR A 390 10.00 18.10 -7.87
N LYS A 391 10.44 18.14 -9.14
CA LYS A 391 11.86 18.11 -9.53
C LYS A 391 12.17 19.27 -10.47
N VAL A 392 13.39 19.77 -10.41
CA VAL A 392 13.89 20.72 -11.40
C VAL A 392 14.73 19.92 -12.42
N VAL A 393 14.26 19.85 -13.66
CA VAL A 393 14.94 19.20 -14.78
C VAL A 393 15.22 20.28 -15.83
N GLU A 394 16.47 20.45 -16.22
CA GLU A 394 16.91 21.47 -17.21
C GLU A 394 16.43 22.89 -16.89
N GLY A 395 16.30 23.23 -15.59
CA GLY A 395 15.84 24.55 -15.14
C GLY A 395 14.32 24.73 -15.11
N GLN A 396 13.55 23.71 -15.51
CA GLN A 396 12.10 23.71 -15.47
C GLN A 396 11.57 22.89 -14.28
N LEU A 397 10.61 23.44 -13.56
CA LEU A 397 9.93 22.72 -12.47
C LEU A 397 8.99 21.67 -13.08
N MET A 398 9.19 20.41 -12.69
CA MET A 398 8.42 19.25 -13.15
C MET A 398 7.66 18.62 -11.99
N GLU A 399 6.48 18.10 -12.28
CA GLU A 399 5.63 17.38 -11.31
C GLU A 399 5.28 15.98 -11.81
N PRO A 400 5.07 15.00 -10.89
CA PRO A 400 4.66 13.66 -11.29
C PRO A 400 3.21 13.66 -11.81
N VAL A 401 2.99 12.86 -12.85
CA VAL A 401 1.70 12.71 -13.52
C VAL A 401 1.30 11.25 -13.57
N GLU A 402 0.03 10.98 -13.36
CA GLU A 402 -0.54 9.63 -13.33
C GLU A 402 -1.65 9.46 -14.37
N SER A 403 -1.79 8.25 -14.88
CA SER A 403 -3.00 7.80 -15.57
C SER A 403 -4.00 7.34 -14.50
N LEU A 404 -5.16 7.99 -14.45
CA LEU A 404 -6.27 7.65 -13.58
C LEU A 404 -7.34 6.95 -14.41
N ILE A 405 -7.67 5.72 -14.06
CA ILE A 405 -8.71 4.92 -14.70
C ILE A 405 -9.83 4.72 -13.71
N ILE A 406 -11.04 5.08 -14.10
CA ILE A 406 -12.25 4.99 -13.30
C ILE A 406 -13.25 4.09 -14.01
N HIS A 407 -13.77 3.09 -13.29
CA HIS A 407 -14.94 2.31 -13.67
C HIS A 407 -16.12 2.76 -12.82
N THR A 408 -17.21 3.15 -13.44
CA THR A 408 -18.39 3.67 -12.75
C THR A 408 -19.63 3.56 -13.65
N THR A 409 -20.79 4.02 -13.15
CA THR A 409 -22.03 4.10 -13.93
C THR A 409 -22.16 5.44 -14.67
N GLU A 410 -22.94 5.47 -15.76
CA GLU A 410 -23.19 6.69 -16.56
C GLU A 410 -23.67 7.87 -15.72
N THR A 411 -24.45 7.61 -14.67
CA THR A 411 -24.99 8.64 -13.77
C THR A 411 -23.93 9.46 -13.07
N ASN A 412 -22.73 8.93 -12.90
CA ASN A 412 -21.63 9.56 -12.17
C ASN A 412 -20.69 10.37 -13.08
N ILE A 413 -20.81 10.29 -14.42
CA ILE A 413 -19.89 10.94 -15.37
C ILE A 413 -19.81 12.45 -15.10
N GLY A 414 -20.97 13.11 -14.98
CA GLY A 414 -21.03 14.57 -14.83
C GLY A 414 -20.28 15.06 -13.58
N ILE A 415 -20.61 14.48 -12.42
CA ILE A 415 -20.00 14.87 -11.15
C ILE A 415 -18.48 14.57 -11.11
N LEU A 416 -18.07 13.42 -11.64
CA LEU A 416 -16.66 13.05 -11.68
C LEU A 416 -15.86 13.94 -12.62
N THR A 417 -16.41 14.27 -13.79
CA THR A 417 -15.73 15.17 -14.74
C THR A 417 -15.57 16.57 -14.16
N GLU A 418 -16.57 17.10 -13.46
CA GLU A 418 -16.48 18.39 -12.77
C GLU A 418 -15.39 18.36 -11.68
N MET A 419 -15.41 17.36 -10.81
CA MET A 419 -14.44 17.20 -9.72
C MET A 419 -13.01 17.09 -10.26
N LEU A 420 -12.80 16.31 -11.32
CA LEU A 420 -11.48 16.06 -11.90
C LEU A 420 -10.96 17.25 -12.70
N SER A 421 -11.84 17.99 -13.38
CA SER A 421 -11.44 19.23 -14.07
C SER A 421 -10.88 20.27 -13.11
N ASN A 422 -11.49 20.43 -11.94
CA ASN A 422 -10.99 21.32 -10.88
C ASN A 422 -9.64 20.87 -10.31
N ARG A 423 -9.23 19.62 -10.56
CA ARG A 423 -7.96 19.01 -10.14
C ARG A 423 -6.93 18.91 -11.27
N GLN A 424 -7.14 19.65 -12.36
CA GLN A 424 -6.27 19.70 -13.54
C GLN A 424 -6.15 18.36 -14.29
N ALA A 425 -7.13 17.47 -14.14
CA ALA A 425 -7.19 16.24 -14.91
C ALA A 425 -7.63 16.50 -16.36
N GLN A 426 -7.07 15.72 -17.29
CA GLN A 426 -7.41 15.74 -18.70
C GLN A 426 -8.00 14.38 -19.08
N LEU A 427 -9.23 14.35 -19.59
CA LEU A 427 -9.85 13.14 -20.10
C LEU A 427 -9.09 12.71 -21.35
N THR A 428 -8.56 11.48 -21.36
CA THR A 428 -7.81 10.90 -22.47
C THR A 428 -8.66 9.92 -23.26
N ASP A 429 -9.52 9.14 -22.60
CA ASP A 429 -10.39 8.17 -23.24
C ASP A 429 -11.68 7.94 -22.42
N MET A 430 -12.75 7.54 -23.10
CA MET A 430 -14.01 7.16 -22.47
C MET A 430 -14.66 6.01 -23.25
N TYR A 431 -14.91 4.92 -22.58
CA TYR A 431 -15.60 3.76 -23.13
C TYR A 431 -16.91 3.52 -22.38
N ASN A 432 -18.00 3.34 -23.12
CA ASN A 432 -19.32 3.00 -22.60
C ASN A 432 -19.75 1.63 -23.16
N ASP A 433 -20.13 0.70 -22.29
CA ASP A 433 -20.55 -0.65 -22.68
C ASP A 433 -21.99 -0.72 -23.24
N GLY A 434 -22.73 0.39 -23.24
CA GLY A 434 -24.14 0.47 -23.63
C GLY A 434 -25.09 -0.23 -22.65
N LYS A 435 -24.61 -0.71 -21.51
CA LYS A 435 -25.38 -1.35 -20.44
C LYS A 435 -25.43 -0.51 -19.16
N GLY A 436 -24.88 0.72 -19.23
CA GLY A 436 -24.86 1.69 -18.14
C GLY A 436 -23.54 1.75 -17.39
N ASN A 437 -22.51 0.95 -17.75
CA ASN A 437 -21.18 1.04 -17.17
C ASN A 437 -20.26 1.84 -18.08
N VAL A 438 -19.41 2.66 -17.45
CA VAL A 438 -18.49 3.53 -18.17
C VAL A 438 -17.08 3.39 -17.58
N ARG A 439 -16.10 3.33 -18.48
CA ARG A 439 -14.69 3.46 -18.16
C ARG A 439 -14.21 4.82 -18.61
N LEU A 440 -13.64 5.59 -17.68
CA LEU A 440 -13.06 6.91 -17.92
C LEU A 440 -11.56 6.84 -17.68
N GLU A 441 -10.77 7.37 -18.61
CA GLU A 441 -9.33 7.50 -18.46
C GLU A 441 -8.93 8.97 -18.44
N TYR A 442 -8.17 9.34 -17.42
CA TYR A 442 -7.68 10.70 -17.24
C TYR A 442 -6.15 10.69 -17.07
N LYS A 443 -5.53 11.73 -17.54
CA LYS A 443 -4.17 12.11 -17.19
C LYS A 443 -4.23 13.22 -16.15
N ILE A 444 -3.69 12.99 -14.97
CA ILE A 444 -3.82 13.88 -13.82
C ILE A 444 -2.47 14.07 -13.11
N PRO A 445 -2.10 15.29 -12.67
CA PRO A 445 -0.94 15.46 -11.81
C PRO A 445 -1.20 14.82 -10.44
N THR A 446 -0.17 14.19 -9.85
CA THR A 446 -0.29 13.49 -8.55
C THR A 446 -0.87 14.39 -7.45
N LYS A 447 -0.54 15.69 -7.44
CA LYS A 447 -1.16 16.67 -6.51
C LYS A 447 -2.69 16.74 -6.64
N GLY A 448 -3.25 16.42 -7.82
CA GLY A 448 -4.68 16.39 -8.06
C GLY A 448 -5.37 15.14 -7.48
N LEU A 449 -4.63 14.08 -7.23
CA LEU A 449 -5.13 12.84 -6.63
C LEU A 449 -5.17 12.92 -5.10
N ILE A 450 -4.34 13.78 -4.50
CA ILE A 450 -4.30 13.96 -3.04
C ILE A 450 -5.69 14.33 -2.51
N GLY A 451 -6.22 13.50 -1.59
CA GLY A 451 -7.56 13.63 -1.02
C GLY A 451 -8.72 13.39 -1.99
N PHE A 452 -8.49 12.87 -3.20
CA PHE A 452 -9.56 12.60 -4.16
C PHE A 452 -10.29 11.30 -3.85
N ARG A 453 -9.62 10.29 -3.32
CA ARG A 453 -10.20 8.96 -3.10
C ARG A 453 -11.44 8.98 -2.20
N GLY A 454 -11.39 9.70 -1.10
CA GLY A 454 -12.51 9.85 -0.17
C GLY A 454 -13.72 10.54 -0.83
N GLN A 455 -13.45 11.61 -1.58
CA GLN A 455 -14.49 12.35 -2.33
C GLN A 455 -15.09 11.50 -3.44
N PHE A 456 -14.27 10.74 -4.17
CA PHE A 456 -14.70 9.82 -5.20
C PHE A 456 -15.67 8.75 -4.69
N LEU A 457 -15.31 8.07 -3.58
CA LEU A 457 -16.17 7.05 -2.96
C LEU A 457 -17.51 7.64 -2.50
N THR A 458 -17.51 8.86 -1.98
CA THR A 458 -18.73 9.56 -1.58
C THR A 458 -19.58 9.93 -2.79
N ALA A 459 -18.98 10.49 -3.84
CA ALA A 459 -19.66 10.91 -5.05
C ALA A 459 -20.29 9.72 -5.82
N THR A 460 -19.61 8.58 -5.85
CA THR A 460 -20.07 7.36 -6.51
C THR A 460 -20.90 6.46 -5.58
N ARG A 461 -21.14 6.86 -4.33
CA ARG A 461 -21.83 6.05 -3.30
C ARG A 461 -21.22 4.65 -3.10
N GLY A 462 -19.92 4.52 -3.36
CA GLY A 462 -19.19 3.27 -3.29
C GLY A 462 -19.23 2.39 -4.55
N ASP A 463 -20.01 2.77 -5.58
CA ASP A 463 -20.16 1.98 -6.82
C ASP A 463 -19.02 2.19 -7.83
N GLY A 464 -18.07 3.09 -7.53
CA GLY A 464 -16.96 3.38 -8.41
C GLY A 464 -15.65 2.69 -7.98
N VAL A 465 -14.87 2.27 -8.96
CA VAL A 465 -13.51 1.77 -8.76
C VAL A 465 -12.54 2.71 -9.46
N MET A 466 -11.49 3.15 -8.76
CA MET A 466 -10.44 4.00 -9.33
C MET A 466 -9.06 3.37 -9.15
N ASN A 467 -8.22 3.50 -10.17
CA ASN A 467 -6.86 3.01 -10.18
C ASN A 467 -5.93 4.04 -10.81
N THR A 468 -4.70 4.13 -10.33
CA THR A 468 -3.69 5.05 -10.84
C THR A 468 -2.40 4.33 -11.21
N ILE A 469 -1.70 4.87 -12.23
CA ILE A 469 -0.38 4.40 -12.65
C ILE A 469 0.47 5.63 -12.95
N VAL A 470 1.66 5.71 -12.37
CA VAL A 470 2.60 6.81 -12.62
C VAL A 470 3.11 6.73 -14.06
N LEU A 471 2.94 7.82 -14.82
CA LEU A 471 3.39 7.94 -16.21
C LEU A 471 4.80 8.57 -16.31
N GLY A 472 5.18 9.39 -15.33
CA GLY A 472 6.44 10.12 -15.34
C GLY A 472 6.27 11.54 -14.82
N TYR A 473 7.12 12.46 -15.32
CA TYR A 473 7.13 13.86 -14.90
C TYR A 473 6.80 14.78 -16.06
N GLU A 474 5.98 15.81 -15.80
CA GLU A 474 5.61 16.87 -16.74
C GLU A 474 5.84 18.25 -16.14
N PRO A 475 5.89 19.30 -16.98
CA PRO A 475 5.99 20.67 -16.49
C PRO A 475 4.89 21.02 -15.49
N TRP A 476 5.27 21.70 -14.41
CA TRP A 476 4.36 22.17 -13.37
C TRP A 476 3.23 23.04 -13.93
N LYS A 477 1.98 22.64 -13.70
CA LYS A 477 0.77 23.31 -14.21
C LYS A 477 0.17 24.35 -13.25
N GLY A 478 0.91 24.77 -12.22
CA GLY A 478 0.41 25.69 -11.19
C GLY A 478 -0.21 24.97 -9.99
N ALA A 479 -0.50 25.70 -8.94
CA ALA A 479 -1.15 25.17 -7.74
C ALA A 479 -2.61 24.82 -7.98
N ILE A 480 -3.11 23.80 -7.31
CA ILE A 480 -4.55 23.47 -7.27
C ILE A 480 -5.13 24.20 -6.06
N THR A 481 -6.11 25.05 -6.30
CA THR A 481 -6.80 25.77 -5.21
C THR A 481 -7.66 24.77 -4.43
N SER A 482 -7.41 24.65 -3.12
CA SER A 482 -8.28 23.86 -2.24
C SER A 482 -9.67 24.49 -2.19
N SER A 483 -10.69 23.70 -2.54
CA SER A 483 -12.11 24.12 -2.46
C SER A 483 -12.76 23.75 -1.13
N ARG A 484 -11.97 23.34 -0.13
CA ARG A 484 -12.52 22.93 1.17
C ARG A 484 -13.07 24.13 1.94
N SER A 485 -14.20 23.96 2.58
CA SER A 485 -14.76 24.90 3.56
C SER A 485 -13.80 25.17 4.72
N GLY A 486 -13.98 26.29 5.42
CA GLY A 486 -13.21 26.61 6.62
C GLY A 486 -13.46 25.64 7.78
N VAL A 487 -12.76 25.81 8.88
CA VAL A 487 -12.88 24.96 10.06
C VAL A 487 -13.35 25.73 11.29
N LEU A 488 -13.99 25.00 12.19
CA LEU A 488 -14.31 25.44 13.55
C LEU A 488 -13.11 25.11 14.44
N VAL A 489 -12.46 26.14 14.99
CA VAL A 489 -11.24 25.99 15.78
C VAL A 489 -11.54 26.33 17.23
N ALA A 490 -11.19 25.43 18.17
CA ALA A 490 -11.36 25.67 19.59
C ALA A 490 -10.58 26.91 20.03
N SER A 491 -11.25 27.83 20.73
CA SER A 491 -10.68 29.10 21.19
C SER A 491 -10.02 29.02 22.56
N GLU A 492 -10.26 27.96 23.32
CA GLU A 492 -9.72 27.74 24.67
C GLU A 492 -9.61 26.25 25.00
N ALA A 493 -8.81 25.93 25.99
CA ALA A 493 -8.66 24.58 26.51
C ALA A 493 -9.76 24.26 27.54
N GLY A 494 -10.25 23.02 27.54
CA GLY A 494 -11.25 22.57 28.48
C GLY A 494 -11.96 21.29 28.05
N THR A 495 -13.14 21.06 28.58
CA THR A 495 -14.00 19.95 28.21
C THR A 495 -15.14 20.44 27.32
N ALA A 496 -15.36 19.80 26.19
CA ALA A 496 -16.47 20.11 25.29
C ALA A 496 -17.81 19.80 25.94
N LEU A 497 -18.69 20.79 25.98
CA LEU A 497 -20.00 20.69 26.61
C LEU A 497 -21.11 20.68 25.56
N ALA A 498 -22.20 19.98 25.84
CA ALA A 498 -23.33 19.84 24.92
C ALA A 498 -23.85 21.21 24.42
N PHE A 499 -23.89 22.23 25.25
CA PHE A 499 -24.30 23.57 24.86
C PHE A 499 -23.30 24.26 23.90
N GLY A 500 -22.00 24.10 24.17
CA GLY A 500 -20.93 24.59 23.27
C GLY A 500 -20.97 23.91 21.92
N ILE A 501 -21.18 22.58 21.90
CA ILE A 501 -21.33 21.78 20.68
C ILE A 501 -22.56 22.21 19.86
N ALA A 502 -23.71 22.41 20.50
CA ALA A 502 -24.92 22.89 19.82
C ALA A 502 -24.69 24.23 19.12
N ASN A 503 -23.99 25.18 19.78
CA ASN A 503 -23.63 26.47 19.16
C ASN A 503 -22.66 26.28 17.98
N ALA A 504 -21.81 25.24 18.02
CA ALA A 504 -20.93 24.92 16.90
C ALA A 504 -21.71 24.33 15.73
N GLN A 505 -22.69 23.48 16.01
CA GLN A 505 -23.55 22.84 15.01
C GLN A 505 -24.46 23.82 14.26
N GLU A 506 -24.74 25.01 14.81
CA GLU A 506 -25.39 26.08 14.07
C GLU A 506 -24.53 26.66 12.94
N ARG A 507 -23.21 26.40 12.96
CA ARG A 507 -22.24 26.95 12.00
C ARG A 507 -21.59 25.91 11.10
N GLY A 508 -21.77 24.63 11.42
CA GLY A 508 -21.22 23.53 10.65
C GLY A 508 -21.27 22.20 11.39
N ASP A 509 -20.63 21.19 10.81
CA ASP A 509 -20.59 19.86 11.37
C ASP A 509 -19.44 19.73 12.40
N THR A 510 -19.66 18.97 13.47
CA THR A 510 -18.67 18.79 14.54
C THR A 510 -17.98 17.42 14.46
N PHE A 511 -16.72 17.37 14.89
CA PHE A 511 -15.87 16.17 14.87
C PHE A 511 -15.66 15.55 16.26
N ILE A 512 -16.23 16.17 17.30
CA ILE A 512 -16.05 15.77 18.68
C ILE A 512 -17.39 15.56 19.38
N GLU A 513 -17.38 14.66 20.36
CA GLU A 513 -18.54 14.36 21.20
C GLU A 513 -18.51 15.18 22.52
N PRO A 514 -19.64 15.29 23.23
CA PRO A 514 -19.65 15.85 24.58
C PRO A 514 -18.65 15.13 25.51
N ASN A 515 -18.05 15.89 26.43
CA ASN A 515 -17.01 15.43 27.35
C ASN A 515 -15.63 15.16 26.74
N THR A 516 -15.43 15.44 25.45
CA THR A 516 -14.09 15.39 24.84
C THR A 516 -13.23 16.55 25.36
N LEU A 517 -11.99 16.24 25.75
CA LEU A 517 -11.00 17.26 26.10
C LEU A 517 -10.51 17.97 24.83
N VAL A 518 -10.42 19.29 24.87
CA VAL A 518 -9.96 20.13 23.76
C VAL A 518 -8.92 21.14 24.24
N TYR A 519 -8.14 21.66 23.31
CA TYR A 519 -7.18 22.73 23.55
C TYR A 519 -7.30 23.82 22.48
N GLU A 520 -6.80 25.04 22.78
CA GLU A 520 -6.78 26.15 21.82
C GLU A 520 -6.05 25.75 20.54
N GLY A 521 -6.67 25.96 19.38
CA GLY A 521 -6.11 25.59 18.09
C GLY A 521 -6.48 24.20 17.59
N MET A 522 -7.15 23.37 18.41
CA MET A 522 -7.72 22.09 17.97
C MET A 522 -8.89 22.33 17.01
N ILE A 523 -8.95 21.60 15.91
CA ILE A 523 -10.05 21.66 14.96
C ILE A 523 -11.17 20.74 15.47
N VAL A 524 -12.32 21.32 15.72
CA VAL A 524 -13.47 20.65 16.35
C VAL A 524 -14.66 20.47 15.41
N GLY A 525 -14.55 21.01 14.19
CA GLY A 525 -15.61 20.88 13.20
C GLY A 525 -15.27 21.53 11.86
N MET A 526 -16.14 21.32 10.88
CA MET A 526 -16.11 21.95 9.56
C MET A 526 -17.10 23.12 9.53
N HIS A 527 -16.66 24.27 9.05
CA HIS A 527 -17.52 25.45 8.90
C HIS A 527 -18.25 25.40 7.56
N GLN A 528 -19.49 25.90 7.52
CA GLN A 528 -20.27 25.98 6.28
C GLN A 528 -19.71 26.98 5.26
N ARG A 529 -18.88 27.92 5.69
CA ARG A 529 -18.24 28.93 4.84
C ARG A 529 -16.74 28.66 4.70
N MET A 530 -16.12 29.28 3.70
CA MET A 530 -14.69 29.10 3.40
C MET A 530 -13.72 29.61 4.48
N GLN A 531 -14.20 30.39 5.44
CA GLN A 531 -13.37 31.05 6.44
C GLN A 531 -13.34 30.26 7.76
N ASP A 532 -12.16 30.11 8.33
CA ASP A 532 -11.98 29.55 9.67
C ASP A 532 -12.53 30.49 10.74
N ILE A 533 -13.18 29.92 11.73
CA ILE A 533 -13.70 30.69 12.86
C ILE A 533 -13.29 30.08 14.20
N PRO A 534 -12.89 30.91 15.19
CA PRO A 534 -12.71 30.46 16.55
C PRO A 534 -14.07 30.22 17.21
N ILE A 535 -14.19 29.13 17.97
CA ILE A 535 -15.41 28.78 18.69
C ILE A 535 -15.11 28.31 20.09
N ASN A 536 -15.88 28.79 21.06
CA ASN A 536 -15.83 28.29 22.43
C ASN A 536 -16.75 27.08 22.58
N ILE A 537 -16.15 25.87 22.55
CA ILE A 537 -16.85 24.60 22.67
C ILE A 537 -17.05 24.19 24.14
N CYS A 538 -16.32 24.83 25.06
CA CYS A 538 -16.39 24.58 26.52
C CYS A 538 -17.46 25.42 27.21
N LYS A 539 -18.24 26.20 26.45
CA LYS A 539 -19.22 27.14 26.98
C LYS A 539 -20.37 26.44 27.66
N GLU A 540 -20.61 26.82 28.93
CA GLU A 540 -21.80 26.39 29.69
C GLU A 540 -23.02 27.24 29.37
N LYS A 541 -24.21 26.63 29.49
CA LYS A 541 -25.48 27.37 29.49
C LYS A 541 -25.54 28.26 30.73
N LYS A 542 -25.58 29.57 30.58
CA LYS A 542 -25.78 30.48 31.71
C LYS A 542 -27.09 30.16 32.40
N LYS A 543 -27.01 29.82 33.68
CA LYS A 543 -28.22 29.67 34.52
C LYS A 543 -28.81 31.06 34.77
N THR A 544 -30.00 31.33 34.21
CA THR A 544 -30.77 32.54 34.51
C THR A 544 -31.74 32.22 35.63
N ASN A 545 -31.92 33.11 36.62
CA ASN A 545 -32.83 32.95 37.76
C ASN A 545 -34.32 32.94 37.37
N ILE A 546 -34.63 33.16 36.11
CA ILE A 546 -36.00 33.15 35.57
C ILE A 546 -36.23 31.75 34.97
N ARG A 547 -37.01 30.92 35.68
CA ARG A 547 -37.54 29.65 35.19
C ARG A 547 -38.59 29.95 34.10
N SER A 548 -38.22 29.95 32.85
CA SER A 548 -39.18 29.80 31.75
C SER A 548 -39.44 28.30 31.53
N SER A 549 -40.70 27.93 31.22
CA SER A 549 -41.11 26.54 30.94
C SER A 549 -40.34 25.90 29.74
N THR A 550 -39.52 26.66 29.02
CA THR A 550 -38.65 26.25 27.91
C THR A 550 -37.20 25.94 28.33
N SER A 551 -36.85 26.08 29.64
CA SER A 551 -35.48 25.89 30.11
C SER A 551 -35.00 24.43 30.19
N ASP A 552 -35.92 23.47 30.13
CA ASP A 552 -35.67 22.03 30.22
C ASP A 552 -35.64 21.32 28.85
N ILE A 553 -35.57 22.08 27.73
CA ILE A 553 -35.40 21.45 26.40
C ILE A 553 -34.03 20.82 26.36
N SER A 554 -33.99 19.49 26.34
CA SER A 554 -32.76 18.72 26.13
C SER A 554 -32.12 19.19 24.79
N VAL A 555 -30.85 19.54 24.85
CA VAL A 555 -30.10 19.94 23.65
C VAL A 555 -29.97 18.72 22.74
N LYS A 556 -30.66 18.74 21.60
CA LYS A 556 -30.50 17.71 20.56
C LYS A 556 -29.23 18.03 19.80
N LEU A 557 -28.28 17.10 19.78
CA LEU A 557 -27.06 17.17 19.01
C LEU A 557 -27.18 16.25 17.79
N THR A 558 -26.64 16.68 16.66
CA THR A 558 -26.34 15.79 15.55
C THR A 558 -25.12 14.94 15.90
N PRO A 559 -25.05 13.66 15.46
CA PRO A 559 -23.85 12.83 15.68
C PRO A 559 -22.59 13.52 15.12
N ALA A 560 -21.50 13.41 15.86
CA ALA A 560 -20.21 13.92 15.40
C ALA A 560 -19.68 13.08 14.23
N ILE A 561 -18.98 13.73 13.30
CA ILE A 561 -18.25 13.04 12.24
C ILE A 561 -16.91 12.59 12.80
N ILE A 562 -16.72 11.28 12.94
CA ILE A 562 -15.45 10.71 13.40
C ILE A 562 -14.64 10.28 12.18
N PHE A 563 -13.50 10.92 11.97
CA PHE A 563 -12.63 10.62 10.85
C PHE A 563 -11.78 9.38 11.09
N SER A 564 -11.64 8.55 10.05
CA SER A 564 -10.54 7.60 9.97
C SER A 564 -9.21 8.35 9.73
N LEU A 565 -8.07 7.66 9.84
CA LEU A 565 -6.77 8.27 9.59
C LEU A 565 -6.68 8.83 8.16
N GLU A 566 -7.11 8.07 7.16
CA GLU A 566 -7.12 8.49 5.76
C GLU A 566 -7.99 9.73 5.56
N GLN A 567 -9.20 9.72 6.11
CA GLN A 567 -10.12 10.89 6.04
C GLN A 567 -9.53 12.12 6.72
N ALA A 568 -8.79 11.94 7.82
CA ALA A 568 -8.12 13.04 8.52
C ALA A 568 -6.99 13.64 7.67
N ILE A 569 -6.19 12.78 7.01
CA ILE A 569 -5.12 13.20 6.09
C ILE A 569 -5.69 13.95 4.88
N ASP A 570 -6.77 13.43 4.29
CA ASP A 570 -7.45 14.03 3.15
C ASP A 570 -8.09 15.39 3.49
N PHE A 571 -8.50 15.55 4.75
CA PHE A 571 -9.22 16.73 5.21
C PHE A 571 -8.32 17.94 5.46
N ILE A 572 -7.11 17.76 5.98
CA ILE A 572 -6.25 18.87 6.42
C ILE A 572 -5.72 19.73 5.28
N ASN A 573 -5.54 21.03 5.57
CA ASN A 573 -4.86 22.00 4.72
C ASN A 573 -3.38 22.21 5.13
N ASP A 574 -2.66 23.01 4.34
CA ASP A 574 -1.22 23.23 4.50
C ASP A 574 -0.85 23.90 5.84
N ASP A 575 -1.79 24.62 6.48
CA ASP A 575 -1.61 25.26 7.79
C ASP A 575 -2.10 24.39 8.96
N GLU A 576 -2.40 23.13 8.70
CA GLU A 576 -2.96 22.17 9.65
C GLU A 576 -2.06 20.94 9.81
N LEU A 577 -2.27 20.22 10.89
CA LEU A 577 -1.59 18.95 11.22
C LEU A 577 -2.60 17.95 11.75
N VAL A 578 -2.29 16.66 11.53
CA VAL A 578 -2.95 15.56 12.22
C VAL A 578 -2.07 15.13 13.39
N GLU A 579 -2.62 15.14 14.58
CA GLU A 579 -2.05 14.53 15.77
C GLU A 579 -2.47 13.05 15.81
N VAL A 580 -1.49 12.16 15.74
CA VAL A 580 -1.69 10.71 15.72
C VAL A 580 -1.22 10.13 17.04
N THR A 581 -2.12 9.50 17.77
CA THR A 581 -1.83 8.81 19.03
C THR A 581 -2.41 7.38 18.99
N PRO A 582 -1.98 6.47 19.86
CA PRO A 582 -2.56 5.13 19.94
C PRO A 582 -4.08 5.12 20.10
N GLU A 583 -4.63 6.08 20.84
CA GLU A 583 -6.05 6.14 21.17
C GLU A 583 -6.86 7.06 20.27
N ASN A 584 -6.28 8.19 19.83
CA ASN A 584 -7.00 9.25 19.16
C ASN A 584 -6.30 9.76 17.89
N ILE A 585 -7.11 10.25 16.96
CA ILE A 585 -6.70 11.04 15.80
C ILE A 585 -7.33 12.42 15.96
N ARG A 586 -6.52 13.47 16.09
CA ARG A 586 -6.99 14.85 16.29
C ARG A 586 -6.44 15.76 15.20
N LEU A 587 -7.27 16.70 14.78
CA LEU A 587 -6.88 17.73 13.83
C LEU A 587 -6.55 19.02 14.57
N ARG A 588 -5.50 19.73 14.15
CA ARG A 588 -5.13 20.99 14.77
C ARG A 588 -4.51 21.98 13.77
N LYS A 589 -4.52 23.25 14.12
CA LYS A 589 -3.74 24.25 13.41
C LYS A 589 -2.25 24.14 13.78
N LYS A 590 -1.35 24.42 12.81
CA LYS A 590 0.11 24.54 13.08
C LYS A 590 0.39 25.59 14.15
N LEU A 591 -0.23 26.77 14.02
CA LEU A 591 -0.19 27.83 15.02
C LEU A 591 -1.43 27.70 15.90
N LEU A 592 -1.24 27.30 17.16
CA LEU A 592 -2.36 27.05 18.08
C LEU A 592 -3.06 28.35 18.49
N SER A 593 -2.30 29.41 18.82
CA SER A 593 -2.87 30.68 19.24
C SER A 593 -3.60 31.40 18.10
N TYR A 594 -4.82 31.86 18.38
CA TYR A 594 -5.60 32.63 17.42
C TYR A 594 -4.89 33.96 17.05
N HIS A 595 -4.24 34.63 18.00
CA HIS A 595 -3.51 35.84 17.73
C HIS A 595 -2.31 35.65 16.79
N ASP A 596 -1.60 34.52 16.93
CA ASP A 596 -0.45 34.22 16.07
C ASP A 596 -0.88 33.88 14.65
N ARG A 597 -2.03 33.20 14.49
CA ARG A 597 -2.63 32.97 13.17
C ARG A 597 -2.97 34.29 12.47
N LEU A 598 -3.59 35.24 13.18
CA LEU A 598 -3.91 36.57 12.62
C LEU A 598 -2.67 37.35 12.22
N ARG A 599 -1.60 37.33 13.04
CA ARG A 599 -0.34 37.98 12.72
C ARG A 599 0.30 37.40 11.47
N ASN A 600 0.28 36.04 11.33
CA ASN A 600 0.85 35.39 10.17
C ASN A 600 0.08 35.73 8.87
N ILE A 601 -1.26 35.79 8.92
CA ILE A 601 -2.08 36.23 7.77
C ILE A 601 -1.76 37.67 7.38
N SER A 602 -1.56 38.57 8.36
CA SER A 602 -1.26 39.99 8.10
C SER A 602 0.16 40.19 7.58
N SER A 603 1.14 39.34 7.95
CA SER A 603 2.50 39.41 7.38
C SER A 603 2.53 38.98 5.93
N ARG A 604 1.89 37.86 5.59
CA ARG A 604 1.81 37.34 4.21
C ARG A 604 1.17 38.32 3.23
N ARG A 605 0.12 39.04 3.65
CA ARG A 605 -0.52 40.13 2.83
C ARG A 605 0.35 41.34 2.60
N LYS A 606 1.49 41.47 3.27
CA LYS A 606 2.44 42.59 3.07
C LYS A 606 3.58 42.21 2.16
N ASP A 607 3.80 40.92 1.98
CA ASP A 607 4.88 40.36 1.14
C ASP A 607 4.38 40.01 -0.29
N ASP A 608 3.04 39.93 -0.49
CA ASP A 608 2.35 39.92 -1.79
C ASP A 608 2.01 41.34 -2.26
#